data_f7d98d4336dac432c13532e1ad35693d
#
_entry.id   f7d98d4336dac432c13532e1ad35693d
#
_cell.length_a   1.000
_cell.length_b   1.000
_cell.length_c   1.000
_cell.angle_alpha   90.00
_cell.angle_beta   90.00
_cell.angle_gamma   90.00
#
_symmetry.space_group_name_H-M   'P 1'
#
loop_
_entity.id
_entity.type
_entity.pdbx_description
1 polymer ?
#
loop_
_entity_poly.entity_id
_entity_poly.type
_entity_poly.pdbx_seq_one_letter_code
_entity_poly.pdbx_strand_id
1 'polypeptide(L)'
;MDFSKITNNKYVDYFLSVDESSINNEIMNEFLNKMIEASKSLDKDNTIPPTEIVKEIKSRLGLDGSVYGVITQIASSDLINCLSSLEIFTLLWFVSCKNAFCFEEGVYYNMTINKTIGNLLKKLSSCQ
;
A
#
# COMPACT_ATOMS: atom_id res chain seq x y z
N MET A 1 2.17 -9.41 -13.52
CA MET A 1 1.70 -8.03 -13.57
C MET A 1 2.84 -7.05 -13.26
N ASP A 2 2.88 -5.97 -13.97
CA ASP A 2 3.95 -4.98 -13.83
C ASP A 2 3.53 -3.84 -12.89
N PHE A 3 4.24 -3.69 -11.79
CA PHE A 3 4.01 -2.63 -10.82
C PHE A 3 5.06 -1.50 -10.90
N SER A 4 5.85 -1.48 -11.96
CA SER A 4 6.98 -0.54 -12.07
C SER A 4 6.58 0.93 -11.98
N LYS A 5 5.36 1.28 -12.37
CA LYS A 5 4.89 2.67 -12.33
C LYS A 5 4.72 3.19 -10.91
N ILE A 6 4.35 2.31 -9.97
CA ILE A 6 4.12 2.70 -8.58
C ILE A 6 5.34 2.42 -7.69
N THR A 7 6.26 1.55 -8.11
CA THR A 7 7.44 1.18 -7.33
C THR A 7 8.66 2.02 -7.65
N ASN A 8 8.47 3.13 -8.35
CA ASN A 8 9.55 4.07 -8.64
C ASN A 8 10.18 4.58 -7.33
N ASN A 9 11.50 4.68 -7.30
CA ASN A 9 12.24 5.14 -6.13
C ASN A 9 11.75 6.47 -5.59
N LYS A 10 11.25 7.34 -6.46
CA LYS A 10 10.66 8.62 -6.07
C LYS A 10 9.58 8.46 -5.00
N TYR A 11 8.68 7.48 -5.18
CA TYR A 11 7.60 7.23 -4.23
C TYR A 11 8.09 6.48 -3.00
N VAL A 12 8.92 5.47 -3.19
CA VAL A 12 9.49 4.70 -2.08
C VAL A 12 10.23 5.64 -1.13
N ASP A 13 11.12 6.45 -1.67
CA ASP A 13 11.93 7.38 -0.87
C ASP A 13 11.05 8.43 -0.19
N TYR A 14 10.04 8.94 -0.89
CA TYR A 14 9.13 9.92 -0.32
C TYR A 14 8.41 9.35 0.92
N PHE A 15 7.74 8.20 0.77
CA PHE A 15 6.95 7.65 1.86
C PHE A 15 7.79 7.17 3.04
N LEU A 16 9.03 6.75 2.80
CA LEU A 16 9.92 6.31 3.87
C LEU A 16 10.58 7.47 4.61
N SER A 17 10.69 8.64 3.99
CA SER A 17 11.43 9.78 4.55
C SER A 17 10.57 10.98 4.88
N VAL A 18 9.30 11.01 4.48
CA VAL A 18 8.45 12.17 4.68
C VAL A 18 8.23 12.45 6.17
N ASP A 19 8.32 13.73 6.53
CA ASP A 19 7.95 14.23 7.85
C ASP A 19 7.03 15.44 7.68
N GLU A 20 6.62 16.03 8.80
CA GLU A 20 5.67 17.14 8.80
C GLU A 20 6.16 18.34 7.98
N SER A 21 7.48 18.55 7.91
CA SER A 21 8.08 19.65 7.19
C SER A 21 8.27 19.39 5.69
N SER A 22 8.15 18.15 5.26
CA SER A 22 8.43 17.73 3.89
C SER A 22 7.21 17.18 3.16
N ILE A 23 6.01 17.43 3.67
CA ILE A 23 4.76 16.97 3.02
C ILE A 23 4.68 17.56 1.61
N ASN A 24 4.40 16.68 0.64
CA ASN A 24 4.25 17.06 -0.77
C ASN A 24 2.97 16.42 -1.34
N ASN A 25 1.91 17.22 -1.37
CA ASN A 25 0.61 16.75 -1.86
C ASN A 25 0.63 16.39 -3.35
N GLU A 26 1.50 17.02 -4.12
CA GLU A 26 1.65 16.73 -5.54
C GLU A 26 2.16 15.31 -5.76
N ILE A 27 3.19 14.89 -5.02
CA ILE A 27 3.72 13.53 -5.10
C ILE A 27 2.66 12.53 -4.64
N MET A 28 1.95 12.84 -3.56
CA MET A 28 0.90 11.97 -3.03
C MET A 28 -0.23 11.77 -4.05
N ASN A 29 -0.68 12.85 -4.68
CA ASN A 29 -1.74 12.78 -5.68
C ASN A 29 -1.29 12.02 -6.93
N GLU A 30 -0.06 12.25 -7.38
CA GLU A 30 0.53 11.52 -8.50
C GLU A 30 0.57 10.02 -8.22
N PHE A 31 1.02 9.65 -7.02
CA PHE A 31 1.08 8.26 -6.59
C PHE A 31 -0.33 7.62 -6.57
N LEU A 32 -1.31 8.33 -6.00
CA LEU A 32 -2.69 7.83 -5.93
C LEU A 32 -3.27 7.59 -7.33
N ASN A 33 -3.03 8.49 -8.26
CA ASN A 33 -3.51 8.33 -9.62
C ASN A 33 -2.92 7.08 -10.27
N LYS A 34 -1.64 6.81 -10.04
CA LYS A 34 -0.98 5.60 -10.55
C LYS A 34 -1.50 4.33 -9.88
N MET A 35 -1.83 4.41 -8.60
CA MET A 35 -2.47 3.31 -7.89
C MET A 35 -3.84 2.97 -8.48
N ILE A 36 -4.63 3.99 -8.78
CA ILE A 36 -5.96 3.80 -9.39
C ILE A 36 -5.82 3.14 -10.76
N GLU A 37 -4.87 3.58 -11.57
CA GLU A 37 -4.62 2.97 -12.88
C GLU A 37 -4.22 1.49 -12.75
N ALA A 38 -3.33 1.20 -11.81
CA ALA A 38 -2.88 -0.17 -11.58
C ALA A 38 -4.02 -1.07 -11.10
N SER A 39 -4.91 -0.54 -10.23
CA SER A 39 -6.04 -1.31 -9.74
C SER A 39 -7.05 -1.64 -10.85
N LYS A 40 -7.24 -0.74 -11.79
CA LYS A 40 -8.12 -1.01 -12.94
C LYS A 40 -7.59 -2.14 -13.81
N SER A 41 -6.27 -2.20 -13.99
CA SER A 41 -5.65 -3.30 -14.73
C SER A 41 -5.81 -4.64 -14.00
N LEU A 42 -5.79 -4.60 -12.67
CA LEU A 42 -5.98 -5.79 -11.84
C LEU A 42 -7.40 -6.33 -11.92
N ASP A 43 -8.39 -5.44 -11.93
CA ASP A 43 -9.80 -5.82 -11.98
C ASP A 43 -10.14 -6.64 -13.22
N LYS A 44 -9.39 -6.47 -14.30
CA LYS A 44 -9.58 -7.24 -15.54
C LYS A 44 -9.09 -8.68 -15.42
N ASP A 45 -8.03 -8.90 -14.63
CA ASP A 45 -7.34 -10.18 -14.57
C ASP A 45 -7.65 -10.96 -13.29
N ASN A 46 -8.22 -10.31 -12.28
CA ASN A 46 -8.43 -10.91 -10.97
C ASN A 46 -9.91 -10.89 -10.59
N THR A 47 -10.47 -12.09 -10.40
CA THR A 47 -11.89 -12.26 -10.04
C THR A 47 -12.12 -12.30 -8.53
N ILE A 48 -11.05 -12.30 -7.73
CA ILE A 48 -11.18 -12.38 -6.28
C ILE A 48 -11.25 -10.96 -5.69
N PRO A 49 -12.33 -10.63 -4.95
CA PRO A 49 -12.45 -9.32 -4.33
C PRO A 49 -11.30 -9.04 -3.36
N PRO A 50 -10.80 -7.79 -3.29
CA PRO A 50 -9.72 -7.43 -2.35
C PRO A 50 -10.02 -7.78 -0.90
N THR A 51 -11.29 -7.66 -0.46
CA THR A 51 -11.68 -8.01 0.90
C THR A 51 -11.45 -9.50 1.20
N GLU A 52 -11.69 -10.37 0.23
CA GLU A 52 -11.46 -11.81 0.39
C GLU A 52 -9.97 -12.13 0.45
N ILE A 53 -9.15 -11.40 -0.32
CA ILE A 53 -7.70 -11.56 -0.27
C ILE A 53 -7.18 -11.22 1.13
N VAL A 54 -7.66 -10.12 1.73
CA VAL A 54 -7.26 -9.74 3.08
C VAL A 54 -7.69 -10.78 4.12
N LYS A 55 -8.91 -11.31 4.00
CA LYS A 55 -9.40 -12.36 4.91
C LYS A 55 -8.51 -13.61 4.85
N GLU A 56 -8.12 -14.00 3.65
CA GLU A 56 -7.26 -15.17 3.46
C GLU A 56 -5.88 -14.93 4.06
N ILE A 57 -5.32 -13.74 3.88
CA ILE A 57 -4.03 -13.37 4.49
C ILE A 57 -4.11 -13.43 6.01
N LYS A 58 -5.15 -12.85 6.60
CA LYS A 58 -5.36 -12.88 8.05
C LYS A 58 -5.42 -14.30 8.58
N SER A 59 -6.19 -15.15 7.92
CA SER A 59 -6.35 -16.55 8.31
C SER A 59 -5.03 -17.29 8.22
N ARG A 60 -4.33 -17.15 7.10
CA ARG A 60 -3.07 -17.86 6.85
C ARG A 60 -1.97 -17.46 7.84
N LEU A 61 -1.91 -16.18 8.19
CA LEU A 61 -0.88 -15.67 9.10
C LEU A 61 -1.31 -15.66 10.57
N GLY A 62 -2.55 -16.06 10.86
CA GLY A 62 -3.05 -16.10 12.24
C GLY A 62 -3.20 -14.73 12.88
N LEU A 63 -3.59 -13.73 12.10
CA LEU A 63 -3.69 -12.35 12.56
C LEU A 63 -5.12 -11.95 12.84
N ASP A 64 -5.34 -11.24 13.95
CA ASP A 64 -6.64 -10.70 14.35
C ASP A 64 -6.60 -9.17 14.35
N GLY A 65 -7.79 -8.56 14.30
CA GLY A 65 -7.93 -7.13 14.41
C GLY A 65 -8.46 -6.48 13.12
N SER A 66 -8.44 -5.16 13.10
CA SER A 66 -8.90 -4.39 11.94
C SER A 66 -7.98 -4.60 10.74
N VAL A 67 -8.54 -4.38 9.56
CA VAL A 67 -7.74 -4.47 8.31
C VAL A 67 -6.51 -3.57 8.40
N TYR A 68 -6.70 -2.33 8.83
CA TYR A 68 -5.61 -1.38 8.95
C TYR A 68 -4.53 -1.83 9.93
N GLY A 69 -4.93 -2.32 11.10
CA GLY A 69 -3.99 -2.83 12.10
C GLY A 69 -3.20 -4.02 11.61
N VAL A 70 -3.86 -4.93 10.88
CA VAL A 70 -3.21 -6.10 10.28
C VAL A 70 -2.18 -5.66 9.24
N ILE A 71 -2.54 -4.73 8.37
CA ILE A 71 -1.62 -4.23 7.34
C ILE A 71 -0.39 -3.58 7.98
N THR A 72 -0.59 -2.77 9.00
CA THR A 72 0.52 -2.11 9.70
C THR A 72 1.46 -3.13 10.34
N GLN A 73 0.90 -4.17 10.96
CA GLN A 73 1.69 -5.24 11.56
C GLN A 73 2.52 -5.99 10.52
N ILE A 74 1.91 -6.33 9.39
CA ILE A 74 2.61 -7.03 8.30
C ILE A 74 3.74 -6.17 7.75
N ALA A 75 3.47 -4.89 7.49
CA ALA A 75 4.44 -3.98 6.89
C ALA A 75 5.65 -3.70 7.78
N SER A 76 5.48 -3.82 9.10
CA SER A 76 6.55 -3.55 10.07
C SER A 76 7.26 -4.81 10.57
N SER A 77 7.01 -5.97 9.96
CA SER A 77 7.56 -7.25 10.42
C SER A 77 8.00 -8.12 9.25
N ASP A 78 8.62 -9.26 9.57
CA ASP A 78 9.04 -10.22 8.56
C ASP A 78 7.88 -10.95 7.89
N LEU A 79 6.67 -10.80 8.41
CA LEU A 79 5.47 -11.39 7.79
C LEU A 79 5.26 -10.92 6.36
N ILE A 80 5.74 -9.74 6.03
CA ILE A 80 5.67 -9.21 4.67
C ILE A 80 6.34 -10.15 3.65
N ASN A 81 7.32 -10.93 4.08
CA ASN A 81 8.04 -11.86 3.22
C ASN A 81 7.22 -13.10 2.88
N CYS A 82 6.10 -13.33 3.56
CA CYS A 82 5.20 -14.46 3.31
C CYS A 82 4.16 -14.16 2.23
N LEU A 83 4.16 -12.95 1.67
CA LEU A 83 3.13 -12.50 0.74
C LEU A 83 3.63 -12.47 -0.70
N SER A 84 2.70 -12.77 -1.63
CA SER A 84 2.94 -12.58 -3.06
C SER A 84 2.85 -11.10 -3.42
N SER A 85 3.33 -10.74 -4.61
CA SER A 85 3.25 -9.37 -5.10
C SER A 85 1.80 -8.88 -5.21
N LEU A 86 0.89 -9.74 -5.65
CA LEU A 86 -0.54 -9.40 -5.71
C LEU A 86 -1.10 -9.11 -4.32
N GLU A 87 -0.74 -9.91 -3.33
CA GLU A 87 -1.18 -9.70 -1.95
C GLU A 87 -0.65 -8.39 -1.39
N ILE A 88 0.63 -8.09 -1.62
CA ILE A 88 1.24 -6.83 -1.20
C ILE A 88 0.54 -5.65 -1.85
N PHE A 89 0.28 -5.74 -3.16
CA PHE A 89 -0.45 -4.68 -3.87
C PHE A 89 -1.85 -4.48 -3.29
N THR A 90 -2.54 -5.57 -2.93
CA THR A 90 -3.87 -5.47 -2.32
C THR A 90 -3.84 -4.71 -1.00
N LEU A 91 -2.86 -5.01 -0.14
CA LEU A 91 -2.69 -4.28 1.11
C LEU A 91 -2.37 -2.81 0.86
N LEU A 92 -1.52 -2.54 -0.10
CA LEU A 92 -1.15 -1.18 -0.49
C LEU A 92 -2.39 -0.40 -0.97
N TRP A 93 -3.24 -1.04 -1.76
CA TRP A 93 -4.48 -0.43 -2.22
C TRP A 93 -5.40 -0.06 -1.05
N PHE A 94 -5.56 -0.95 -0.07
CA PHE A 94 -6.39 -0.67 1.10
C PHE A 94 -5.88 0.53 1.89
N VAL A 95 -4.56 0.61 2.09
CA VAL A 95 -3.99 1.70 2.89
C VAL A 95 -4.04 3.03 2.14
N SER A 96 -3.77 3.02 0.84
CA SER A 96 -3.69 4.26 0.05
C SER A 96 -5.04 4.70 -0.52
N CYS A 97 -5.72 3.82 -1.25
CA CYS A 97 -6.94 4.19 -1.99
C CYS A 97 -8.20 4.09 -1.14
N LYS A 98 -8.30 3.07 -0.29
CA LYS A 98 -9.47 2.88 0.57
C LYS A 98 -9.53 3.96 1.66
N ASN A 99 -8.37 4.45 2.08
CA ASN A 99 -8.26 5.54 3.04
C ASN A 99 -7.89 6.86 2.36
N ALA A 100 -8.28 7.01 1.10
CA ALA A 100 -7.91 8.16 0.27
C ALA A 100 -8.36 9.50 0.87
N PHE A 101 -9.42 9.49 1.69
CA PHE A 101 -9.86 10.71 2.35
C PHE A 101 -8.75 11.35 3.20
N CYS A 102 -7.81 10.55 3.68
CA CYS A 102 -6.65 11.07 4.42
C CYS A 102 -5.79 11.98 3.56
N PHE A 103 -5.78 11.74 2.26
CA PHE A 103 -5.03 12.55 1.31
C PHE A 103 -5.88 13.66 0.70
N GLU A 104 -7.18 13.41 0.51
CA GLU A 104 -8.11 14.38 -0.07
C GLU A 104 -8.22 15.63 0.77
N GLU A 105 -8.20 15.50 2.09
CA GLU A 105 -8.28 16.65 2.99
C GLU A 105 -7.02 17.51 2.96
N GLY A 106 -5.93 17.03 2.34
CA GLY A 106 -4.73 17.82 2.08
C GLY A 106 -3.95 18.26 3.32
N VAL A 107 -4.56 18.14 4.48
CA VAL A 107 -3.95 18.54 5.75
C VAL A 107 -3.64 17.34 6.63
N TYR A 108 -4.02 16.16 6.19
CA TYR A 108 -3.85 14.98 7.01
C TYR A 108 -2.45 14.40 6.82
N TYR A 109 -1.69 14.40 7.90
CA TYR A 109 -0.37 13.77 7.94
C TYR A 109 -0.38 12.64 8.95
N ASN A 110 -0.01 11.45 8.52
CA ASN A 110 0.10 10.31 9.40
C ASN A 110 1.38 9.54 9.08
N MET A 111 2.35 9.67 9.97
CA MET A 111 3.66 9.04 9.79
C MET A 111 3.57 7.52 9.70
N THR A 112 2.67 6.90 10.48
CA THR A 112 2.50 5.45 10.45
C THR A 112 1.97 4.98 9.10
N ILE A 113 0.99 5.67 8.55
CA ILE A 113 0.45 5.35 7.22
C ILE A 113 1.54 5.49 6.16
N ASN A 114 2.28 6.58 6.20
CA ASN A 114 3.33 6.85 5.21
C ASN A 114 4.43 5.78 5.25
N LYS A 115 4.87 5.38 6.44
CA LYS A 115 5.87 4.33 6.59
C LYS A 115 5.33 2.98 6.13
N THR A 116 4.07 2.68 6.42
CA THR A 116 3.41 1.47 5.97
C THR A 116 3.40 1.40 4.44
N ILE A 117 2.99 2.49 3.79
CA ILE A 117 3.00 2.57 2.32
C ILE A 117 4.42 2.38 1.80
N GLY A 118 5.39 3.07 2.38
CA GLY A 118 6.79 2.98 1.96
C GLY A 118 7.35 1.57 2.07
N ASN A 119 7.07 0.88 3.17
CA ASN A 119 7.53 -0.49 3.38
C ASN A 119 6.90 -1.46 2.38
N LEU A 120 5.60 -1.30 2.12
CA LEU A 120 4.90 -2.14 1.13
C LEU A 120 5.45 -1.89 -0.28
N LEU A 121 5.70 -0.63 -0.64
CA LEU A 121 6.28 -0.28 -1.94
C LEU A 121 7.69 -0.86 -2.10
N LYS A 122 8.50 -0.75 -1.06
CA LYS A 122 9.87 -1.28 -1.08
C LYS A 122 9.86 -2.79 -1.31
N LYS A 123 8.97 -3.49 -0.62
CA LYS A 123 8.85 -4.94 -0.79
C LYS A 123 8.33 -5.30 -2.18
N LEU A 124 7.32 -4.58 -2.66
CA LEU A 124 6.77 -4.80 -3.99
C LEU A 124 7.84 -4.59 -5.07
N SER A 125 8.68 -3.58 -4.91
CA SER A 125 9.80 -3.31 -5.80
C SER A 125 10.77 -4.48 -5.85
N SER A 126 11.04 -5.14 -4.73
CA SER A 126 11.97 -6.27 -4.67
C SER A 126 11.38 -7.56 -5.24
N CYS A 127 10.07 -7.62 -5.46
CA CYS A 127 9.39 -8.78 -6.04
C CYS A 127 9.39 -8.79 -7.57
N GLN A 128 9.85 -7.72 -8.18
CA GLN A 128 9.85 -7.57 -9.63
C GLN A 128 11.15 -7.99 -10.28
#